data_1c17bd4e0420ad20211f301a1aa4b7dc
#
_entry.id   1c17bd4e0420ad20211f301a1aa4b7dc
#
_cell.length_a   1.000
_cell.length_b   1.000
_cell.length_c   1.000
_cell.angle_alpha   90.00
_cell.angle_beta   90.00
_cell.angle_gamma   90.00
#
_symmetry.space_group_name_H-M   'P 1'
#
loop_
_entity.id
_entity.type
_entity.pdbx_description
1 polymer ?
#
loop_
_entity_poly.entity_id
_entity_poly.type
_entity_poly.pdbx_seq_one_letter_code
_entity_poly.pdbx_strand_id
1 'polypeptide(L)'
;AVHGTIASFPGDFFGYFGWPTIARMDDGSLVAAASGLRNAHVCPFGRSVFFRSRDEGKTWSSPTVVNDSPLDDRDTGIVCMGGQELLISWFTTDNRKSSGLGYEETLDDEYAIARWREGFARMTDENESRWMGAWIRTSEDGGESWENPVKVPVTAPHGPVRLSSGELLYFGKELLTDMEGFQGGVGSISALVSSDSGRSWLRLGEVPLVEGTVEGSYHEPHVAQLPGGKLVGLIRVENCEGSRLEDLGLVSFSLVYTESVDGGRTWSRAEPMGFHGSPPHLLAHTSGALVGVYGRRLEPFGERVMISRDDGVSWDYDYALRDDGPDG
;
A
#
# COMPACT_ATOMS: atom_id res chain seq x y z
N ALA A 1 19.17 11.46 9.76
CA ALA A 1 18.28 10.38 10.22
C ALA A 1 19.11 9.24 10.81
N VAL A 2 18.53 8.46 11.71
CA VAL A 2 19.13 7.20 12.19
C VAL A 2 18.39 6.09 11.47
N HIS A 3 19.13 5.20 10.83
CA HIS A 3 18.57 4.09 10.05
C HIS A 3 18.80 2.76 10.77
N GLY A 4 17.84 1.86 10.63
CA GLY A 4 17.90 0.49 11.10
C GLY A 4 17.40 -0.47 10.03
N THR A 5 17.61 -1.76 10.24
CA THR A 5 17.14 -2.83 9.36
C THR A 5 16.14 -3.70 10.11
N ILE A 6 14.94 -3.88 9.55
CA ILE A 6 13.92 -4.78 10.10
C ILE A 6 14.29 -6.23 9.79
N ALA A 7 14.59 -6.53 8.53
CA ALA A 7 15.01 -7.85 8.07
C ALA A 7 15.93 -7.69 6.85
N SER A 8 16.90 -8.60 6.73
CA SER A 8 17.80 -8.66 5.57
C SER A 8 18.29 -10.10 5.40
N PHE A 9 18.11 -10.65 4.20
CA PHE A 9 18.52 -11.98 3.82
C PHE A 9 19.35 -11.92 2.53
N PRO A 10 20.57 -11.32 2.60
CA PRO A 10 21.39 -11.14 1.42
C PRO A 10 21.82 -12.48 0.83
N GLY A 11 21.62 -12.65 -0.47
CA GLY A 11 21.94 -13.89 -1.20
C GLY A 11 20.87 -14.99 -1.12
N ASP A 12 19.82 -14.82 -0.31
CA ASP A 12 18.70 -15.75 -0.32
C ASP A 12 17.81 -15.51 -1.54
N PHE A 13 17.36 -16.61 -2.16
CA PHE A 13 16.41 -16.55 -3.29
C PHE A 13 15.12 -15.81 -2.90
N PHE A 14 14.68 -15.94 -1.67
CA PHE A 14 13.51 -15.26 -1.10
C PHE A 14 13.88 -14.04 -0.23
N GLY A 15 14.95 -13.33 -0.57
CA GLY A 15 15.47 -12.20 0.21
C GLY A 15 14.82 -10.85 -0.06
N TYR A 16 13.91 -10.74 -1.03
CA TYR A 16 13.28 -9.47 -1.36
C TYR A 16 12.07 -9.18 -0.47
N PHE A 17 11.99 -7.92 0.02
CA PHE A 17 10.86 -7.36 0.76
C PHE A 17 10.50 -6.02 0.12
N GLY A 18 9.20 -5.76 -0.06
CA GLY A 18 8.69 -4.53 -0.65
C GLY A 18 7.49 -3.97 0.09
N TRP A 19 7.25 -2.68 -0.11
CA TRP A 19 6.05 -1.96 0.33
C TRP A 19 5.77 -2.10 1.83
N PRO A 20 6.70 -1.66 2.70
CA PRO A 20 6.51 -1.80 4.13
C PRO A 20 5.51 -0.78 4.66
N THR A 21 4.74 -1.21 5.66
CA THR A 21 3.91 -0.34 6.49
C THR A 21 4.24 -0.58 7.95
N ILE A 22 4.27 0.49 8.76
CA ILE A 22 4.55 0.41 10.18
C ILE A 22 3.41 1.05 10.98
N ALA A 23 3.09 0.46 12.13
CA ALA A 23 2.14 1.02 13.08
C ALA A 23 2.66 0.88 14.52
N ARG A 24 2.16 1.73 15.42
CA ARG A 24 2.47 1.68 16.86
C ARG A 24 1.26 1.15 17.61
N MET A 25 1.47 0.18 18.46
CA MET A 25 0.45 -0.38 19.35
C MET A 25 0.30 0.45 20.63
N ASP A 26 -0.81 0.28 21.35
CA ASP A 26 -1.09 1.00 22.59
C ASP A 26 -0.08 0.68 23.70
N ASP A 27 0.55 -0.49 23.68
CA ASP A 27 1.63 -0.88 24.60
C ASP A 27 2.99 -0.25 24.25
N GLY A 28 3.04 0.58 23.19
CA GLY A 28 4.26 1.23 22.71
C GLY A 28 5.10 0.38 21.76
N SER A 29 4.81 -0.91 21.59
CA SER A 29 5.50 -1.74 20.60
C SER A 29 5.23 -1.27 19.19
N LEU A 30 6.18 -1.53 18.27
CA LEU A 30 6.03 -1.28 16.86
C LEU A 30 5.71 -2.60 16.14
N VAL A 31 4.83 -2.52 15.17
CA VAL A 31 4.53 -3.62 14.27
C VAL A 31 4.74 -3.16 12.84
N ALA A 32 5.30 -4.02 12.00
CA ALA A 32 5.52 -3.74 10.60
C ALA A 32 5.00 -4.90 9.75
N ALA A 33 4.49 -4.57 8.58
CA ALA A 33 4.08 -5.54 7.58
C ALA A 33 4.73 -5.19 6.24
N ALA A 34 4.96 -6.20 5.41
CA ALA A 34 5.49 -6.03 4.07
C ALA A 34 5.03 -7.18 3.17
N SER A 35 5.05 -6.98 1.86
CA SER A 35 5.10 -8.10 0.94
C SER A 35 6.53 -8.63 0.94
N GLY A 36 6.74 -9.84 1.46
CA GLY A 36 8.08 -10.33 1.76
C GLY A 36 8.31 -11.76 1.35
N LEU A 37 9.54 -12.22 1.61
CA LEU A 37 10.00 -13.55 1.22
C LEU A 37 9.76 -13.81 -0.27
N ARG A 38 10.08 -12.81 -1.10
CA ARG A 38 9.92 -12.76 -2.54
C ARG A 38 11.26 -12.94 -3.23
N ASN A 39 11.23 -13.27 -4.49
CA ASN A 39 12.45 -13.31 -5.31
C ASN A 39 12.73 -11.98 -6.02
N ALA A 40 11.66 -11.28 -6.46
CA ALA A 40 11.75 -10.04 -7.21
C ALA A 40 10.56 -9.12 -6.95
N HIS A 41 10.61 -7.89 -7.48
CA HIS A 41 9.53 -6.90 -7.41
C HIS A 41 8.18 -7.44 -7.90
N VAL A 42 8.18 -8.19 -9.00
CA VAL A 42 7.04 -8.97 -9.49
C VAL A 42 7.51 -10.41 -9.64
N CYS A 43 6.89 -11.34 -8.93
CA CYS A 43 7.28 -12.75 -8.96
C CYS A 43 6.13 -13.63 -8.45
N PRO A 44 6.14 -14.94 -8.72
CA PRO A 44 5.07 -15.84 -8.29
C PRO A 44 5.14 -16.27 -6.82
N PHE A 45 5.73 -15.46 -5.93
CA PHE A 45 6.05 -15.87 -4.55
C PHE A 45 5.70 -14.84 -3.48
N GLY A 46 4.96 -13.78 -3.82
CA GLY A 46 4.62 -12.75 -2.85
C GLY A 46 3.87 -13.31 -1.64
N ARG A 47 4.27 -12.87 -0.44
CA ARG A 47 3.64 -13.24 0.82
C ARG A 47 3.44 -12.00 1.66
N SER A 48 2.35 -11.97 2.41
CA SER A 48 2.17 -10.96 3.46
C SER A 48 2.92 -11.41 4.71
N VAL A 49 3.89 -10.61 5.16
CA VAL A 49 4.70 -10.90 6.35
C VAL A 49 4.56 -9.82 7.41
N PHE A 50 4.73 -10.23 8.66
CA PHE A 50 4.58 -9.41 9.85
C PHE A 50 5.84 -9.45 10.70
N PHE A 51 6.16 -8.32 11.37
CA PHE A 51 7.27 -8.16 12.30
C PHE A 51 6.81 -7.37 13.52
N ARG A 52 7.43 -7.64 14.68
CA ARG A 52 7.19 -6.88 15.90
C ARG A 52 8.51 -6.46 16.56
N SER A 53 8.54 -5.22 17.04
CA SER A 53 9.59 -4.68 17.91
C SER A 53 8.99 -4.24 19.24
N ARG A 54 9.67 -4.58 20.35
CA ARG A 54 9.27 -4.20 21.72
C ARG A 54 10.25 -3.21 22.36
N ASP A 55 11.19 -2.69 21.58
CA ASP A 55 12.29 -1.83 22.04
C ASP A 55 12.48 -0.60 21.13
N GLU A 56 11.36 -0.04 20.62
CA GLU A 56 11.33 1.14 19.76
C GLU A 56 12.10 0.96 18.44
N GLY A 57 12.02 -0.23 17.84
CA GLY A 57 12.61 -0.52 16.53
C GLY A 57 14.12 -0.84 16.58
N LYS A 58 14.71 -1.04 17.76
CA LYS A 58 16.13 -1.43 17.87
C LYS A 58 16.34 -2.87 17.45
N THR A 59 15.41 -3.76 17.85
CA THR A 59 15.38 -5.16 17.42
C THR A 59 13.99 -5.55 16.92
N TRP A 60 13.93 -6.52 16.05
CA TRP A 60 12.71 -7.01 15.43
C TRP A 60 12.63 -8.54 15.48
N SER A 61 11.42 -9.06 15.53
CA SER A 61 11.16 -10.50 15.38
C SER A 61 11.61 -10.99 14.00
N SER A 62 11.79 -12.30 13.86
CA SER A 62 11.81 -12.92 12.54
C SER A 62 10.49 -12.68 11.81
N PRO A 63 10.48 -12.71 10.45
CA PRO A 63 9.25 -12.57 9.68
C PRO A 63 8.27 -13.71 10.01
N THR A 64 7.03 -13.34 10.32
CA THR A 64 5.91 -14.28 10.42
C THR A 64 5.08 -14.17 9.16
N VAL A 65 4.85 -15.29 8.47
CA VAL A 65 3.98 -15.32 7.28
C VAL A 65 2.53 -15.26 7.74
N VAL A 66 1.82 -14.20 7.34
CA VAL A 66 0.39 -14.01 7.61
C VAL A 66 -0.46 -14.58 6.50
N ASN A 67 -0.05 -14.41 5.24
CA ASN A 67 -0.71 -14.99 4.09
C ASN A 67 0.32 -15.48 3.05
N ASP A 68 0.05 -16.63 2.45
CA ASP A 68 0.80 -17.24 1.34
C ASP A 68 -0.22 -17.88 0.40
N SER A 69 -0.80 -17.08 -0.48
CA SER A 69 -1.71 -17.61 -1.51
C SER A 69 -0.92 -18.33 -2.62
N PRO A 70 -1.57 -19.10 -3.49
CA PRO A 70 -0.90 -19.63 -4.67
C PRO A 70 -0.48 -18.58 -5.71
N LEU A 71 -0.90 -17.32 -5.53
CA LEU A 71 -0.63 -16.19 -6.43
C LEU A 71 0.37 -15.22 -5.78
N ASP A 72 0.51 -14.01 -6.32
CA ASP A 72 1.38 -12.97 -5.78
C ASP A 72 0.63 -12.07 -4.80
N ASP A 73 0.86 -12.22 -3.49
CA ASP A 73 0.32 -11.35 -2.44
C ASP A 73 1.19 -10.10 -2.29
N ARG A 74 0.60 -8.90 -2.49
CA ARG A 74 1.32 -7.63 -2.63
C ARG A 74 0.79 -6.53 -1.73
N ASP A 75 1.62 -5.51 -1.52
CA ASP A 75 1.28 -4.23 -0.90
C ASP A 75 0.60 -4.41 0.46
N THR A 76 1.35 -5.02 1.37
CA THR A 76 0.81 -5.37 2.68
C THR A 76 0.76 -4.17 3.61
N GLY A 77 -0.46 -3.73 3.96
CA GLY A 77 -0.72 -2.69 4.95
C GLY A 77 -0.96 -3.26 6.35
N ILE A 78 -0.78 -2.43 7.39
CA ILE A 78 -1.11 -2.79 8.78
C ILE A 78 -1.66 -1.60 9.54
N VAL A 79 -2.70 -1.83 10.35
CA VAL A 79 -3.27 -0.84 11.28
C VAL A 79 -3.49 -1.46 12.66
N CYS A 80 -3.21 -0.68 13.71
CA CYS A 80 -3.58 -1.00 15.08
C CYS A 80 -4.98 -0.49 15.36
N MET A 81 -5.90 -1.39 15.72
CA MET A 81 -7.31 -1.08 15.99
C MET A 81 -7.56 -0.71 17.46
N GLY A 82 -6.57 -0.93 18.31
CA GLY A 82 -6.58 -0.65 19.75
C GLY A 82 -6.21 -1.89 20.58
N GLY A 83 -5.60 -1.70 21.74
CA GLY A 83 -5.13 -2.80 22.57
C GLY A 83 -4.18 -3.72 21.83
N GLN A 84 -4.57 -5.00 21.69
CA GLN A 84 -3.83 -6.00 20.93
C GLN A 84 -4.44 -6.29 19.55
N GLU A 85 -5.48 -5.54 19.15
CA GLU A 85 -6.17 -5.78 17.89
C GLU A 85 -5.40 -5.18 16.72
N LEU A 86 -5.17 -5.99 15.69
CA LEU A 86 -4.47 -5.64 14.45
C LEU A 86 -5.33 -6.02 13.24
N LEU A 87 -5.20 -5.23 12.17
CA LEU A 87 -5.69 -5.61 10.85
C LEU A 87 -4.52 -5.49 9.86
N ILE A 88 -4.34 -6.52 9.05
CA ILE A 88 -3.43 -6.54 7.92
C ILE A 88 -4.23 -6.61 6.61
N SER A 89 -3.79 -5.89 5.60
CA SER A 89 -4.43 -5.84 4.29
C SER A 89 -3.43 -6.14 3.18
N TRP A 90 -3.88 -6.70 2.07
CA TRP A 90 -3.07 -6.90 0.86
C TRP A 90 -3.97 -7.05 -0.36
N PHE A 91 -3.40 -7.02 -1.55
CA PHE A 91 -4.07 -7.54 -2.73
C PHE A 91 -3.29 -8.71 -3.33
N THR A 92 -4.00 -9.56 -4.05
CA THR A 92 -3.44 -10.75 -4.69
C THR A 92 -3.62 -10.63 -6.20
N THR A 93 -2.56 -10.88 -6.96
CA THR A 93 -2.56 -10.77 -8.42
C THR A 93 -1.96 -12.00 -9.10
N ASP A 94 -2.46 -12.30 -10.31
CA ASP A 94 -1.90 -13.33 -11.18
C ASP A 94 -0.90 -12.71 -12.16
N ASN A 95 0.36 -13.07 -11.99
CA ASN A 95 1.45 -12.53 -12.80
C ASN A 95 1.71 -13.30 -14.11
N ARG A 96 0.99 -14.39 -14.38
CA ARG A 96 1.17 -15.18 -15.62
C ARG A 96 0.98 -14.34 -16.87
N LYS A 97 0.04 -13.39 -16.83
CA LYS A 97 -0.35 -12.57 -18.00
C LYS A 97 0.48 -11.29 -18.16
N SER A 98 1.03 -10.75 -17.09
CA SER A 98 1.69 -9.43 -17.11
C SER A 98 3.21 -9.49 -17.02
N SER A 99 3.77 -10.44 -16.29
CA SER A 99 5.21 -10.53 -16.04
C SER A 99 5.76 -11.96 -16.09
N GLY A 100 4.88 -12.94 -16.26
CA GLY A 100 5.27 -14.34 -16.38
C GLY A 100 5.84 -14.72 -17.75
N LEU A 101 5.55 -13.91 -18.77
CA LEU A 101 6.07 -14.14 -20.11
C LEU A 101 7.50 -13.60 -20.22
N GLY A 102 8.43 -14.47 -20.62
CA GLY A 102 9.84 -14.08 -20.80
C GLY A 102 10.71 -14.11 -19.55
N TYR A 103 10.21 -14.57 -18.38
CA TYR A 103 11.05 -14.70 -17.19
C TYR A 103 12.27 -15.61 -17.42
N GLU A 104 12.15 -16.62 -18.30
CA GLU A 104 13.24 -17.52 -18.67
C GLU A 104 14.37 -16.79 -19.41
N GLU A 105 14.05 -15.67 -20.08
CA GLU A 105 15.01 -14.81 -20.78
C GLU A 105 15.65 -13.76 -19.85
N THR A 106 15.01 -13.49 -18.71
CA THR A 106 15.46 -12.46 -17.75
C THR A 106 16.19 -13.02 -16.53
N LEU A 107 16.09 -14.32 -16.30
CA LEU A 107 16.78 -15.00 -15.20
C LEU A 107 18.00 -15.76 -15.73
N ASP A 108 19.17 -15.42 -15.22
CA ASP A 108 20.46 -16.00 -15.64
C ASP A 108 20.81 -17.33 -14.93
N ASP A 109 19.96 -17.77 -13.99
CA ASP A 109 20.23 -18.94 -13.14
C ASP A 109 19.16 -20.03 -13.34
N GLU A 110 19.62 -21.25 -13.73
CA GLU A 110 18.74 -22.42 -13.91
C GLU A 110 17.93 -22.77 -12.64
N TYR A 111 18.49 -22.56 -11.45
CA TYR A 111 17.77 -22.77 -10.19
C TYR A 111 16.60 -21.76 -10.07
N ALA A 112 16.84 -20.50 -10.34
CA ALA A 112 15.81 -19.48 -10.32
C ALA A 112 14.69 -19.77 -11.34
N ILE A 113 15.06 -20.16 -12.56
CA ILE A 113 14.10 -20.54 -13.62
C ILE A 113 13.24 -21.73 -13.16
N ALA A 114 13.85 -22.77 -12.61
CA ALA A 114 13.12 -23.93 -12.11
C ALA A 114 12.13 -23.55 -11.00
N ARG A 115 12.55 -22.72 -10.05
CA ARG A 115 11.68 -22.23 -8.96
C ARG A 115 10.52 -21.39 -9.48
N TRP A 116 10.74 -20.52 -10.45
CA TRP A 116 9.67 -19.74 -11.06
C TRP A 116 8.66 -20.60 -11.80
N ARG A 117 9.10 -21.63 -12.53
CA ARG A 117 8.19 -22.62 -13.13
C ARG A 117 7.30 -23.31 -12.09
N GLU A 118 7.87 -23.69 -10.94
CA GLU A 118 7.10 -24.27 -9.83
C GLU A 118 6.08 -23.24 -9.27
N GLY A 119 6.49 -21.98 -9.13
CA GLY A 119 5.61 -20.89 -8.69
C GLY A 119 4.44 -20.69 -9.65
N PHE A 120 4.70 -20.56 -10.94
CA PHE A 120 3.65 -20.41 -11.96
C PHE A 120 2.74 -21.64 -12.08
N ALA A 121 3.24 -22.84 -11.81
CA ALA A 121 2.41 -24.04 -11.78
C ALA A 121 1.33 -24.02 -10.66
N ARG A 122 1.53 -23.20 -9.60
CA ARG A 122 0.53 -22.97 -8.55
C ARG A 122 -0.58 -22.00 -9.00
N MET A 123 -0.32 -21.14 -9.99
CA MET A 123 -1.23 -20.13 -10.50
C MET A 123 -2.22 -20.73 -11.50
N THR A 124 -3.15 -21.55 -11.04
CA THR A 124 -4.21 -22.14 -11.87
C THR A 124 -5.39 -21.18 -12.00
N ASP A 125 -6.26 -21.39 -12.99
CA ASP A 125 -7.48 -20.61 -13.17
C ASP A 125 -8.42 -20.75 -11.97
N GLU A 126 -8.43 -21.91 -11.29
CA GLU A 126 -9.16 -22.10 -10.04
C GLU A 126 -8.58 -21.23 -8.93
N ASN A 127 -7.25 -21.17 -8.78
CA ASN A 127 -6.59 -20.32 -7.79
C ASN A 127 -6.76 -18.83 -8.13
N GLU A 128 -6.70 -18.45 -9.40
CA GLU A 128 -7.01 -17.10 -9.86
C GLU A 128 -8.42 -16.70 -9.43
N SER A 129 -9.44 -17.48 -9.79
CA SER A 129 -10.84 -17.23 -9.43
C SER A 129 -11.06 -17.09 -7.92
N ARG A 130 -10.33 -17.86 -7.13
CA ARG A 130 -10.46 -17.87 -5.66
C ARG A 130 -9.76 -16.69 -5.00
N TRP A 131 -8.53 -16.39 -5.41
CA TRP A 131 -7.63 -15.53 -4.65
C TRP A 131 -7.45 -14.12 -5.22
N MET A 132 -7.76 -13.87 -6.49
CA MET A 132 -7.68 -12.52 -7.04
C MET A 132 -8.49 -11.53 -6.22
N GLY A 133 -7.90 -10.34 -5.94
CA GLY A 133 -8.56 -9.22 -5.27
C GLY A 133 -7.86 -8.72 -4.03
N ALA A 134 -8.56 -7.87 -3.27
CA ALA A 134 -8.06 -7.32 -2.02
C ALA A 134 -8.63 -8.11 -0.82
N TRP A 135 -7.81 -8.21 0.20
CA TRP A 135 -8.04 -9.05 1.37
C TRP A 135 -7.61 -8.35 2.65
N ILE A 136 -8.19 -8.78 3.74
CA ILE A 136 -7.75 -8.47 5.09
C ILE A 136 -7.70 -9.73 5.96
N ARG A 137 -6.88 -9.67 7.01
CA ARG A 137 -6.96 -10.54 8.20
C ARG A 137 -6.89 -9.70 9.45
N THR A 138 -7.55 -10.15 10.50
CA THR A 138 -7.50 -9.54 11.83
C THR A 138 -6.80 -10.46 12.81
N SER A 139 -6.20 -9.85 13.84
CA SER A 139 -5.63 -10.52 14.99
C SER A 139 -6.15 -9.84 16.26
N GLU A 140 -6.48 -10.61 17.29
CA GLU A 140 -6.92 -10.11 18.60
C GLU A 140 -5.81 -10.25 19.68
N ASP A 141 -4.66 -10.84 19.33
CA ASP A 141 -3.57 -11.24 20.23
C ASP A 141 -2.21 -10.61 19.88
N GLY A 142 -2.22 -9.49 19.16
CA GLY A 142 -1.01 -8.75 18.79
C GLY A 142 -0.20 -9.41 17.69
N GLY A 143 -0.85 -10.22 16.84
CA GLY A 143 -0.23 -10.85 15.67
C GLY A 143 0.33 -12.25 15.95
N GLU A 144 0.03 -12.86 17.10
CA GLU A 144 0.40 -14.24 17.39
C GLU A 144 -0.45 -15.23 16.59
N SER A 145 -1.74 -14.90 16.38
CA SER A 145 -2.64 -15.62 15.49
C SER A 145 -3.48 -14.68 14.63
N TRP A 146 -3.96 -15.18 13.49
CA TRP A 146 -4.70 -14.42 12.52
C TRP A 146 -5.95 -15.16 12.07
N GLU A 147 -7.07 -14.43 12.02
CA GLU A 147 -8.34 -14.95 11.52
C GLU A 147 -8.27 -15.31 10.03
N ASN A 148 -9.29 -16.00 9.53
CA ASN A 148 -9.37 -16.32 8.11
C ASN A 148 -9.43 -15.05 7.23
N PRO A 149 -8.87 -15.08 6.01
CA PRO A 149 -8.90 -13.92 5.12
C PRO A 149 -10.33 -13.57 4.70
N VAL A 150 -10.63 -12.27 4.74
CA VAL A 150 -11.91 -11.71 4.29
C VAL A 150 -11.65 -10.83 3.07
N LYS A 151 -12.42 -11.01 2.01
CA LYS A 151 -12.33 -10.21 0.78
C LYS A 151 -12.91 -8.82 1.02
N VAL A 152 -12.24 -7.79 0.49
CA VAL A 152 -12.66 -6.39 0.62
C VAL A 152 -12.73 -5.72 -0.76
N PRO A 153 -13.60 -4.68 -0.94
CA PRO A 153 -13.84 -4.12 -2.26
C PRO A 153 -12.78 -3.15 -2.76
N VAL A 154 -11.85 -2.70 -1.91
CA VAL A 154 -10.82 -1.72 -2.26
C VAL A 154 -9.44 -2.16 -1.82
N THR A 155 -8.40 -1.59 -2.46
CA THR A 155 -7.00 -1.78 -2.08
C THR A 155 -6.26 -0.46 -1.96
N ALA A 156 -5.31 -0.42 -1.03
CA ALA A 156 -4.28 0.61 -0.91
C ALA A 156 -3.04 -0.02 -0.25
N PRO A 157 -1.81 0.40 -0.58
CA PRO A 157 -0.59 -0.26 -0.11
C PRO A 157 -0.45 -0.29 1.41
N HIS A 158 -0.98 0.74 2.09
CA HIS A 158 -0.86 0.89 3.54
C HIS A 158 -2.12 0.46 4.31
N GLY A 159 -3.17 0.00 3.58
CA GLY A 159 -4.43 -0.45 4.17
C GLY A 159 -5.30 0.68 4.72
N PRO A 160 -6.29 0.32 5.57
CA PRO A 160 -7.17 1.29 6.21
C PRO A 160 -6.47 2.06 7.32
N VAL A 161 -7.03 3.21 7.70
CA VAL A 161 -6.60 3.98 8.87
C VAL A 161 -7.69 3.94 9.96
N ARG A 162 -7.26 4.01 11.23
CA ARG A 162 -8.20 4.14 12.35
C ARG A 162 -8.55 5.60 12.56
N LEU A 163 -9.85 5.88 12.54
CA LEU A 163 -10.38 7.21 12.85
C LEU A 163 -10.42 7.47 14.36
N SER A 164 -10.55 8.73 14.76
CA SER A 164 -10.72 9.15 16.16
C SER A 164 -12.01 8.60 16.80
N SER A 165 -13.01 8.20 15.99
CA SER A 165 -14.22 7.50 16.42
C SER A 165 -13.95 6.04 16.83
N GLY A 166 -12.80 5.47 16.45
CA GLY A 166 -12.47 4.05 16.57
C GLY A 166 -12.85 3.22 15.34
N GLU A 167 -13.61 3.78 14.42
CA GLU A 167 -13.93 3.14 13.14
C GLU A 167 -12.70 3.06 12.23
N LEU A 168 -12.73 2.14 11.28
CA LEU A 168 -11.71 2.05 10.23
C LEU A 168 -12.21 2.75 8.97
N LEU A 169 -11.37 3.59 8.36
CA LEU A 169 -11.61 4.19 7.06
C LEU A 169 -10.64 3.56 6.05
N TYR A 170 -11.17 2.89 5.03
CA TYR A 170 -10.38 2.39 3.91
C TYR A 170 -10.52 3.35 2.72
N PHE A 171 -9.51 4.17 2.52
CA PHE A 171 -9.38 5.04 1.36
C PHE A 171 -8.56 4.30 0.33
N GLY A 172 -9.22 3.75 -0.70
CA GLY A 172 -8.62 2.79 -1.59
C GLY A 172 -9.13 2.87 -3.02
N LYS A 173 -8.43 2.19 -3.92
CA LYS A 173 -8.88 1.96 -5.28
C LYS A 173 -9.88 0.81 -5.29
N GLU A 174 -11.07 1.04 -5.84
CA GLU A 174 -12.07 -0.02 -6.01
C GLU A 174 -11.55 -1.08 -6.98
N LEU A 175 -11.62 -2.31 -6.54
CA LEU A 175 -11.46 -3.47 -7.39
C LEU A 175 -12.86 -3.87 -7.82
N LEU A 176 -13.17 -3.81 -9.11
CA LEU A 176 -14.45 -4.23 -9.63
C LEU A 176 -14.71 -5.68 -9.21
N THR A 177 -15.91 -5.95 -8.71
CA THR A 177 -16.33 -7.26 -8.21
C THR A 177 -16.33 -8.34 -9.30
N ASP A 178 -16.37 -7.94 -10.56
CA ASP A 178 -16.20 -8.81 -11.73
C ASP A 178 -14.72 -8.85 -12.09
N MET A 179 -14.01 -9.69 -11.34
CA MET A 179 -12.55 -9.75 -11.39
C MET A 179 -12.03 -10.64 -12.52
N GLU A 180 -12.82 -10.87 -13.56
CA GLU A 180 -12.34 -11.43 -14.82
C GLU A 180 -11.34 -10.46 -15.45
N GLY A 181 -10.06 -10.75 -15.26
CA GLY A 181 -8.98 -10.01 -15.85
C GLY A 181 -8.54 -8.77 -15.08
N PHE A 182 -8.38 -8.88 -13.74
CA PHE A 182 -7.63 -7.87 -12.99
C PHE A 182 -6.27 -7.63 -13.64
N GLN A 183 -6.25 -6.69 -14.55
CA GLN A 183 -5.05 -6.01 -15.02
C GLN A 183 -5.09 -4.65 -14.33
N GLY A 184 -4.43 -4.54 -13.21
CA GLY A 184 -4.45 -3.46 -12.28
C GLY A 184 -4.84 -2.12 -12.88
N GLY A 185 -5.89 -1.51 -12.38
CA GLY A 185 -6.10 -0.13 -12.64
C GLY A 185 -7.48 0.37 -13.01
N VAL A 186 -8.51 -0.45 -13.02
CA VAL A 186 -9.87 0.03 -13.33
C VAL A 186 -10.66 0.11 -12.03
N GLY A 187 -11.03 1.32 -11.61
CA GLY A 187 -11.89 1.55 -10.45
C GLY A 187 -11.65 2.91 -9.81
N SER A 188 -12.69 3.47 -9.24
CA SER A 188 -12.69 4.76 -8.55
C SER A 188 -11.82 4.73 -7.30
N ILE A 189 -11.32 5.89 -6.89
CA ILE A 189 -10.75 6.08 -5.56
C ILE A 189 -11.90 6.42 -4.61
N SER A 190 -12.14 5.57 -3.63
CA SER A 190 -13.30 5.66 -2.74
C SER A 190 -12.93 5.52 -1.28
N ALA A 191 -13.77 6.08 -0.43
CA ALA A 191 -13.72 5.92 1.02
C ALA A 191 -14.79 4.93 1.48
N LEU A 192 -14.37 3.92 2.24
CA LEU A 192 -15.25 2.96 2.87
C LEU A 192 -15.03 2.99 4.38
N VAL A 193 -16.08 2.77 5.17
CA VAL A 193 -16.00 2.72 6.63
C VAL A 193 -16.40 1.34 7.15
N SER A 194 -15.69 0.89 8.17
CA SER A 194 -16.06 -0.28 8.98
C SER A 194 -16.17 0.10 10.44
N SER A 195 -17.28 -0.28 11.08
CA SER A 195 -17.52 -0.12 12.52
C SER A 195 -17.46 -1.45 13.29
N ASP A 196 -17.04 -2.54 12.62
CA ASP A 196 -17.01 -3.89 13.15
C ASP A 196 -15.64 -4.57 12.98
N SER A 197 -14.56 -3.78 13.12
CA SER A 197 -13.16 -4.25 13.02
C SER A 197 -12.83 -4.85 11.66
N GLY A 198 -13.41 -4.31 10.58
CA GLY A 198 -13.10 -4.72 9.20
C GLY A 198 -13.93 -5.89 8.68
N ARG A 199 -14.89 -6.42 9.46
CA ARG A 199 -15.73 -7.55 9.02
C ARG A 199 -16.71 -7.16 7.91
N SER A 200 -17.20 -5.92 7.93
CA SER A 200 -18.02 -5.35 6.86
C SER A 200 -17.63 -3.91 6.54
N TRP A 201 -17.91 -3.49 5.31
CA TRP A 201 -17.52 -2.18 4.79
C TRP A 201 -18.69 -1.49 4.11
N LEU A 202 -18.93 -0.22 4.47
CA LEU A 202 -19.92 0.63 3.84
C LEU A 202 -19.20 1.69 2.99
N ARG A 203 -19.53 1.76 1.71
CA ARG A 203 -19.04 2.82 0.82
C ARG A 203 -19.65 4.16 1.23
N LEU A 204 -18.81 5.17 1.44
CA LEU A 204 -19.21 6.52 1.83
C LEU A 204 -19.23 7.47 0.64
N GLY A 205 -18.12 7.62 -0.05
CA GLY A 205 -17.96 8.56 -1.13
C GLY A 205 -16.78 8.23 -2.05
N GLU A 206 -16.69 8.98 -3.13
CA GLU A 206 -15.72 8.83 -4.20
C GLU A 206 -15.01 10.16 -4.46
N VAL A 207 -13.75 10.12 -4.84
CA VAL A 207 -12.94 11.30 -5.17
C VAL A 207 -13.23 11.75 -6.61
N PRO A 208 -13.71 12.98 -6.82
CA PRO A 208 -13.79 13.55 -8.17
C PRO A 208 -12.37 13.74 -8.74
N LEU A 209 -12.10 13.14 -9.89
CA LEU A 209 -10.78 13.14 -10.52
C LEU A 209 -10.41 14.52 -11.09
N VAL A 210 -9.13 14.74 -11.36
CA VAL A 210 -8.66 15.90 -12.13
C VAL A 210 -9.33 15.90 -13.50
N GLU A 211 -9.77 17.07 -13.96
CA GLU A 211 -10.50 17.18 -15.23
C GLU A 211 -9.69 16.67 -16.42
N GLY A 212 -10.30 15.85 -17.24
CA GLY A 212 -9.68 15.24 -18.41
C GLY A 212 -8.86 13.97 -18.15
N THR A 213 -8.67 13.57 -16.88
CA THR A 213 -8.01 12.32 -16.53
C THR A 213 -9.01 11.16 -16.46
N VAL A 214 -8.48 9.93 -16.38
CA VAL A 214 -9.27 8.70 -16.30
C VAL A 214 -8.91 7.90 -15.04
N GLU A 215 -9.82 7.06 -14.56
CA GLU A 215 -9.65 6.24 -13.36
C GLU A 215 -8.40 5.35 -13.40
N GLY A 216 -8.03 4.87 -14.60
CA GLY A 216 -6.83 4.07 -14.82
C GLY A 216 -5.53 4.76 -14.40
N SER A 217 -5.50 6.10 -14.38
CA SER A 217 -4.31 6.87 -13.97
C SER A 217 -4.11 6.96 -12.45
N TYR A 218 -5.08 6.56 -11.62
CA TYR A 218 -5.03 6.74 -10.16
C TYR A 218 -4.73 5.44 -9.44
N HIS A 219 -3.77 5.48 -8.51
CA HIS A 219 -3.29 4.30 -7.77
C HIS A 219 -2.91 4.67 -6.34
N GLU A 220 -2.78 3.66 -5.50
CA GLU A 220 -2.06 3.70 -4.22
C GLU A 220 -2.40 4.93 -3.34
N PRO A 221 -3.69 5.17 -3.04
CA PRO A 221 -4.08 6.29 -2.20
C PRO A 221 -3.73 6.04 -0.73
N HIS A 222 -3.52 7.13 0.01
CA HIS A 222 -3.47 7.11 1.47
C HIS A 222 -4.20 8.32 2.05
N VAL A 223 -4.69 8.21 3.29
CA VAL A 223 -5.47 9.24 3.97
C VAL A 223 -5.00 9.41 5.40
N ALA A 224 -5.10 10.63 5.92
CA ALA A 224 -4.95 10.89 7.34
C ALA A 224 -6.12 11.75 7.86
N GLN A 225 -6.57 11.47 9.09
CA GLN A 225 -7.52 12.31 9.80
C GLN A 225 -6.79 13.32 10.66
N LEU A 226 -7.09 14.61 10.49
CA LEU A 226 -6.58 15.69 11.32
C LEU A 226 -7.39 15.80 12.63
N PRO A 227 -6.86 16.46 13.69
CA PRO A 227 -7.54 16.60 14.97
C PRO A 227 -8.93 17.21 14.88
N GLY A 228 -9.19 18.07 13.89
CA GLY A 228 -10.51 18.66 13.62
C GLY A 228 -11.51 17.76 12.90
N GLY A 229 -11.12 16.51 12.58
CA GLY A 229 -11.95 15.55 11.84
C GLY A 229 -11.82 15.64 10.32
N LYS A 230 -11.16 16.67 9.78
CA LYS A 230 -10.84 16.79 8.36
C LYS A 230 -10.00 15.59 7.91
N LEU A 231 -10.36 15.02 6.79
CA LEU A 231 -9.58 13.98 6.12
C LEU A 231 -8.75 14.61 4.99
N VAL A 232 -7.48 14.29 4.94
CA VAL A 232 -6.58 14.67 3.83
C VAL A 232 -6.17 13.41 3.11
N GLY A 233 -6.43 13.34 1.82
CA GLY A 233 -6.07 12.22 0.94
C GLY A 233 -4.99 12.61 -0.06
N LEU A 234 -4.01 11.73 -0.26
CA LEU A 234 -3.04 11.80 -1.34
C LEU A 234 -3.15 10.55 -2.19
N ILE A 235 -3.03 10.72 -3.50
CA ILE A 235 -3.22 9.65 -4.46
C ILE A 235 -2.10 9.72 -5.49
N ARG A 236 -1.44 8.59 -5.78
CA ARG A 236 -0.51 8.46 -6.88
C ARG A 236 -1.24 8.59 -8.21
N VAL A 237 -0.65 9.34 -9.15
CA VAL A 237 -1.10 9.41 -10.54
C VAL A 237 0.03 9.09 -11.50
N GLU A 238 -0.29 8.34 -12.56
CA GLU A 238 0.65 7.98 -13.62
C GLU A 238 -0.07 7.77 -14.96
N ASN A 239 0.72 7.72 -16.02
CA ASN A 239 0.22 7.39 -17.34
C ASN A 239 -0.36 5.98 -17.37
N CYS A 240 -1.48 5.82 -18.10
CA CYS A 240 -2.08 4.52 -18.35
C CYS A 240 -2.45 4.38 -19.83
N GLU A 241 -2.93 3.22 -20.22
CA GLU A 241 -3.38 2.99 -21.59
C GLU A 241 -4.48 4.00 -21.99
N GLY A 242 -4.24 4.72 -23.07
CA GLY A 242 -5.17 5.73 -23.60
C GLY A 242 -5.15 7.09 -22.89
N SER A 243 -4.28 7.29 -21.87
CA SER A 243 -4.18 8.57 -21.15
C SER A 243 -2.74 8.93 -20.84
N ARG A 244 -2.33 10.11 -21.32
CA ARG A 244 -1.03 10.71 -21.00
C ARG A 244 -1.24 11.99 -20.21
N LEU A 245 -0.74 12.00 -18.97
CA LEU A 245 -0.91 13.13 -18.06
C LEU A 245 -0.22 14.39 -18.57
N GLU A 246 0.91 14.23 -19.27
CA GLU A 246 1.67 15.35 -19.84
C GLU A 246 0.86 16.13 -20.90
N ASP A 247 -0.07 15.48 -21.61
CA ASP A 247 -0.96 16.13 -22.58
C ASP A 247 -1.95 17.09 -21.88
N LEU A 248 -2.16 16.90 -20.58
CA LEU A 248 -2.98 17.77 -19.72
C LEU A 248 -2.13 18.74 -18.89
N GLY A 249 -0.80 18.78 -19.11
CA GLY A 249 0.13 19.58 -18.31
C GLY A 249 0.38 19.03 -16.91
N LEU A 250 0.09 17.75 -16.67
CA LEU A 250 0.28 17.08 -15.42
C LEU A 250 1.60 16.29 -15.41
N VAL A 251 2.09 15.98 -14.22
CA VAL A 251 3.31 15.18 -14.03
C VAL A 251 2.91 13.72 -13.79
N SER A 252 3.48 12.80 -14.57
CA SER A 252 3.36 11.35 -14.31
C SER A 252 4.23 10.92 -13.14
N PHE A 253 3.86 9.85 -12.44
CA PHE A 253 4.49 9.42 -11.18
C PHE A 253 4.55 10.54 -10.14
N SER A 254 3.43 11.22 -9.95
CA SER A 254 3.26 12.30 -9.00
C SER A 254 2.09 12.03 -8.07
N LEU A 255 1.77 13.02 -7.25
CA LEU A 255 0.66 13.00 -6.30
C LEU A 255 -0.41 14.01 -6.68
N VAL A 256 -1.65 13.64 -6.39
CA VAL A 256 -2.77 14.58 -6.30
C VAL A 256 -3.30 14.63 -4.86
N TYR A 257 -3.76 15.80 -4.47
CA TYR A 257 -4.36 16.10 -3.17
C TYR A 257 -5.88 16.12 -3.26
N THR A 258 -6.55 15.66 -2.21
CA THR A 258 -8.00 15.82 -1.99
C THR A 258 -8.30 15.89 -0.51
N GLU A 259 -9.46 16.42 -0.14
CA GLU A 259 -9.90 16.51 1.25
C GLU A 259 -11.39 16.24 1.42
N SER A 260 -11.77 15.83 2.62
CA SER A 260 -13.17 15.69 3.05
C SER A 260 -13.36 16.29 4.44
N VAL A 261 -14.46 16.99 4.64
CA VAL A 261 -14.85 17.61 5.92
C VAL A 261 -16.11 16.97 6.53
N ASP A 262 -16.65 15.95 5.91
CA ASP A 262 -17.88 15.25 6.30
C ASP A 262 -17.69 13.75 6.58
N GLY A 263 -16.45 13.39 6.94
CA GLY A 263 -16.09 12.01 7.29
C GLY A 263 -15.97 11.07 6.09
N GLY A 264 -15.61 11.58 4.92
CA GLY A 264 -15.37 10.79 3.71
C GLY A 264 -16.59 10.57 2.81
N ARG A 265 -17.70 11.28 3.09
CA ARG A 265 -18.93 11.20 2.27
C ARG A 265 -18.83 12.01 1.00
N THR A 266 -18.21 13.18 1.07
CA THR A 266 -17.86 13.97 -0.10
C THR A 266 -16.39 14.37 -0.06
N TRP A 267 -15.78 14.46 -1.22
CA TRP A 267 -14.37 14.80 -1.41
C TRP A 267 -14.24 16.00 -2.35
N SER A 268 -13.24 16.84 -2.09
CA SER A 268 -12.87 17.87 -3.06
C SER A 268 -12.38 17.19 -4.36
N ARG A 269 -12.48 17.90 -5.48
CA ARG A 269 -11.83 17.47 -6.71
C ARG A 269 -10.33 17.31 -6.44
N ALA A 270 -9.75 16.23 -6.94
CA ALA A 270 -8.32 16.00 -6.86
C ALA A 270 -7.53 17.12 -7.53
N GLU A 271 -6.49 17.64 -6.87
CA GLU A 271 -5.63 18.71 -7.35
C GLU A 271 -4.18 18.25 -7.45
N PRO A 272 -3.48 18.50 -8.59
CA PRO A 272 -2.10 18.09 -8.77
C PRO A 272 -1.15 18.79 -7.81
N MET A 273 -0.22 18.07 -7.21
CA MET A 273 0.83 18.64 -6.35
C MET A 273 2.06 19.12 -7.15
N GLY A 274 2.18 18.72 -8.42
CA GLY A 274 3.15 19.31 -9.36
C GLY A 274 4.60 18.86 -9.23
N PHE A 275 4.88 17.77 -8.51
CA PHE A 275 6.23 17.21 -8.39
C PHE A 275 6.24 15.68 -8.59
N HIS A 276 7.39 15.13 -8.97
CA HIS A 276 7.59 13.68 -9.08
C HIS A 276 7.79 13.05 -7.71
N GLY A 277 6.94 12.10 -7.35
CA GLY A 277 7.07 11.37 -6.10
C GLY A 277 5.81 10.54 -5.83
N SER A 278 5.97 9.24 -5.55
CA SER A 278 4.88 8.31 -5.26
C SER A 278 5.42 6.93 -4.85
N PRO A 279 4.63 6.08 -4.18
CA PRO A 279 3.32 6.39 -3.59
C PRO A 279 3.42 7.22 -2.31
N PRO A 280 2.31 7.76 -1.80
CA PRO A 280 2.28 8.53 -0.56
C PRO A 280 1.96 7.65 0.64
N HIS A 281 2.51 8.02 1.81
CA HIS A 281 1.97 7.66 3.11
C HIS A 281 1.82 8.92 3.96
N LEU A 282 0.69 9.09 4.63
CA LEU A 282 0.37 10.25 5.47
C LEU A 282 0.33 9.88 6.95
N LEU A 283 0.85 10.76 7.79
CA LEU A 283 0.79 10.68 9.24
C LEU A 283 0.35 12.02 9.83
N ALA A 284 -0.78 12.06 10.53
CA ALA A 284 -1.14 13.18 11.40
C ALA A 284 -0.29 13.10 12.67
N HIS A 285 0.73 13.96 12.78
CA HIS A 285 1.66 13.95 13.89
C HIS A 285 1.07 14.68 15.12
N THR A 286 1.44 14.26 16.33
CA THR A 286 0.95 14.84 17.59
C THR A 286 1.29 16.33 17.79
N SER A 287 2.23 16.88 17.04
CA SER A 287 2.53 18.32 17.00
C SER A 287 1.49 19.14 16.23
N GLY A 288 0.52 18.51 15.58
CA GLY A 288 -0.42 19.13 14.65
C GLY A 288 0.06 19.18 13.20
N ALA A 289 1.31 18.80 12.92
CA ALA A 289 1.79 18.73 11.55
C ALA A 289 1.26 17.48 10.84
N LEU A 290 0.99 17.61 9.54
CA LEU A 290 0.74 16.48 8.66
C LEU A 290 2.06 16.13 7.95
N VAL A 291 2.50 14.89 8.10
CA VAL A 291 3.76 14.39 7.53
C VAL A 291 3.43 13.43 6.40
N GLY A 292 3.96 13.65 5.22
CA GLY A 292 3.87 12.75 4.09
C GLY A 292 5.24 12.13 3.77
N VAL A 293 5.26 10.84 3.49
CA VAL A 293 6.45 10.15 2.98
C VAL A 293 6.16 9.67 1.57
N TYR A 294 7.14 9.76 0.69
CA TYR A 294 7.01 9.32 -0.70
C TYR A 294 8.35 8.91 -1.30
N GLY A 295 8.34 7.99 -2.27
CA GLY A 295 9.50 7.66 -3.08
C GLY A 295 9.72 8.73 -4.17
N ARG A 296 10.93 9.29 -4.26
CA ARG A 296 11.31 10.18 -5.35
C ARG A 296 11.64 9.36 -6.60
N ARG A 297 10.90 9.59 -7.68
CA ARG A 297 10.96 8.80 -8.93
C ARG A 297 11.90 9.38 -10.00
N LEU A 298 12.70 10.39 -9.65
CA LEU A 298 13.75 10.98 -10.49
C LEU A 298 15.06 11.06 -9.70
N GLU A 299 16.20 11.05 -10.40
CA GLU A 299 17.50 11.24 -9.76
C GLU A 299 17.61 12.60 -9.02
N PRO A 300 18.23 12.60 -7.85
CA PRO A 300 18.65 11.45 -7.06
C PRO A 300 17.45 10.71 -6.49
N PHE A 301 17.35 9.41 -6.78
CA PHE A 301 16.30 8.57 -6.24
C PHE A 301 16.33 8.52 -4.71
N GLY A 302 15.30 7.96 -4.09
CA GLY A 302 15.27 7.71 -2.65
C GLY A 302 13.98 8.14 -1.99
N GLU A 303 13.93 7.96 -0.67
CA GLU A 303 12.78 8.26 0.15
C GLU A 303 12.81 9.71 0.65
N ARG A 304 11.68 10.38 0.54
CA ARG A 304 11.52 11.79 0.92
C ARG A 304 10.38 11.99 1.91
N VAL A 305 10.49 13.10 2.65
CA VAL A 305 9.42 13.61 3.53
C VAL A 305 8.95 14.94 3.00
N MET A 306 7.66 15.16 3.13
CA MET A 306 7.01 16.47 3.04
C MET A 306 6.22 16.75 4.31
N ILE A 307 6.11 18.03 4.67
CA ILE A 307 5.47 18.46 5.92
C ILE A 307 4.51 19.61 5.62
N SER A 308 3.26 19.47 6.05
CA SER A 308 2.30 20.56 6.11
C SER A 308 2.06 20.97 7.56
N ARG A 309 1.96 22.28 7.80
CA ARG A 309 1.65 22.88 9.12
C ARG A 309 0.36 23.70 9.10
N ASP A 310 -0.40 23.61 8.02
CA ASP A 310 -1.63 24.33 7.73
C ASP A 310 -2.71 23.40 7.17
N ASP A 311 -2.81 22.20 7.76
CA ASP A 311 -3.86 21.21 7.47
C ASP A 311 -3.88 20.75 6.00
N GLY A 312 -2.72 20.66 5.37
CA GLY A 312 -2.55 20.15 4.00
C GLY A 312 -2.67 21.23 2.91
N VAL A 313 -2.83 22.51 3.26
CA VAL A 313 -2.97 23.61 2.30
C VAL A 313 -1.67 23.90 1.57
N SER A 314 -0.54 23.91 2.32
CA SER A 314 0.79 24.04 1.74
C SER A 314 1.74 22.99 2.29
N TRP A 315 2.81 22.69 1.53
CA TRP A 315 3.76 21.63 1.84
C TRP A 315 5.20 22.10 1.64
N ASP A 316 6.00 21.92 2.68
CA ASP A 316 7.44 21.89 2.56
C ASP A 316 7.85 20.47 2.15
N TYR A 317 8.49 20.26 1.03
CA TYR A 317 8.78 18.93 0.50
C TYR A 317 10.25 18.73 0.12
N ASP A 318 10.61 17.49 -0.26
CA ASP A 318 11.94 17.07 -0.71
C ASP A 318 12.98 16.95 0.42
N TYR A 319 12.56 16.72 1.67
CA TYR A 319 13.48 16.35 2.74
C TYR A 319 13.94 14.90 2.57
N ALA A 320 15.25 14.68 2.33
CA ALA A 320 15.78 13.34 2.16
C ALA A 320 15.72 12.52 3.47
N LEU A 321 15.06 11.36 3.44
CA LEU A 321 15.22 10.31 4.43
C LEU A 321 16.37 9.38 4.05
N ARG A 322 16.36 8.89 2.81
CA ARG A 322 17.41 8.08 2.20
C ARG A 322 17.56 8.44 0.73
N ASP A 323 18.80 8.47 0.27
CA ASP A 323 19.18 8.69 -1.12
C ASP A 323 20.47 7.93 -1.49
N ASP A 324 20.75 6.87 -0.73
CA ASP A 324 21.94 6.01 -0.82
C ASP A 324 21.63 4.64 -1.44
N GLY A 325 20.42 4.44 -1.95
CA GLY A 325 20.05 3.24 -2.69
C GLY A 325 20.64 3.27 -4.10
N PRO A 326 21.07 2.11 -4.64
CA PRO A 326 21.66 2.05 -5.99
C PRO A 326 20.66 2.40 -7.11
N ASP A 327 19.37 2.18 -6.88
CA ASP A 327 18.31 2.35 -7.89
C ASP A 327 17.07 3.11 -7.35
N GLY A 328 17.19 3.81 -6.24
CA GLY A 328 16.10 4.60 -5.64
C GLY A 328 15.31 3.86 -4.61
#